data_2707f015041d9c24f60563d9a83cf955
#
_entry.id   2707f015041d9c24f60563d9a83cf955
#
_cell.length_a   1.000
_cell.length_b   1.000
_cell.length_c   1.000
_cell.angle_alpha   90.00
_cell.angle_beta   90.00
_cell.angle_gamma   90.00
#
_symmetry.space_group_name_H-M   'P 1'
#
loop_
_entity.id
_entity.type
_entity.pdbx_description
1 polymer ?
#
loop_
_entity_poly.entity_id
_entity_poly.type
_entity_poly.pdbx_seq_one_letter_code
_entity_poly.pdbx_strand_id
1 'polypeptide(L)'
;YTVYEPMNYTDADGNFTGFDTELATAVCEKLGVEPDFVEINWDTKIVELDAKSIDCIWNGMTLTDEIQANAACTKAYAKNAQVVVMKSDADYSSTADLVGKTVVAEAGSAGESAIQDDESLSQADYVSKSVQTDCLMEVAAGTADAAVLDLTLATAMIGEGTDYANLAI
;
A
#
# COMPACT_ATOMS: atom_id res chain seq x y z
N TYR A 1 3.76 -2.13 11.12
CA TYR A 1 3.06 -1.35 10.08
C TYR A 1 4.05 -0.68 9.12
N THR A 2 3.57 -0.21 7.98
CA THR A 2 4.19 0.85 7.16
C THR A 2 3.25 2.05 7.12
N VAL A 3 3.76 3.23 6.72
CA VAL A 3 2.92 4.42 6.56
C VAL A 3 1.94 4.20 5.41
N TYR A 4 0.65 4.15 5.74
CA TYR A 4 -0.45 3.83 4.83
C TYR A 4 -1.73 4.57 5.25
N GLU A 5 -1.96 5.77 4.74
CA GLU A 5 -3.22 6.48 4.96
C GLU A 5 -4.35 5.85 4.11
N PRO A 6 -5.54 5.61 4.68
CA PRO A 6 -6.02 6.00 6.01
C PRO A 6 -5.91 4.90 7.08
N MET A 7 -5.07 3.87 6.89
CA MET A 7 -5.00 2.70 7.76
C MET A 7 -4.09 2.92 8.98
N ASN A 8 -2.84 3.31 8.75
CA ASN A 8 -1.84 3.61 9.78
C ASN A 8 -1.00 4.81 9.33
N TYR A 9 -1.12 5.94 9.96
CA TYR A 9 -0.40 7.16 9.58
C TYR A 9 -0.32 8.15 10.74
N THR A 10 0.48 9.20 10.56
CA THR A 10 0.53 10.33 11.49
C THR A 10 -0.25 11.49 10.89
N ASP A 11 -1.22 12.02 11.63
CA ASP A 11 -2.05 13.14 11.21
C ASP A 11 -1.29 14.49 11.22
N ALA A 12 -1.94 15.56 10.76
CA ALA A 12 -1.35 16.88 10.70
C ALA A 12 -0.99 17.47 12.09
N ASP A 13 -1.61 16.95 13.16
CA ASP A 13 -1.35 17.35 14.54
C ASP A 13 -0.22 16.52 15.19
N GLY A 14 0.32 15.54 14.45
CA GLY A 14 1.42 14.67 14.90
C GLY A 14 0.95 13.44 15.68
N ASN A 15 -0.34 13.10 15.67
CA ASN A 15 -0.86 11.91 16.33
C ASN A 15 -0.80 10.71 15.40
N PHE A 16 -0.28 9.58 15.90
CA PHE A 16 -0.36 8.31 15.18
C PHE A 16 -1.80 7.77 15.24
N THR A 17 -2.42 7.56 14.09
CA THR A 17 -3.85 7.27 13.94
C THR A 17 -4.12 6.43 12.68
N GLY A 18 -5.37 6.23 12.36
CA GLY A 18 -5.88 5.50 11.21
C GLY A 18 -6.78 4.35 11.59
N PHE A 19 -7.49 3.83 10.60
CA PHE A 19 -8.49 2.77 10.81
C PHE A 19 -7.88 1.54 11.50
N ASP A 20 -6.75 1.06 11.01
CA ASP A 20 -6.10 -0.12 11.57
C ASP A 20 -5.40 0.17 12.91
N THR A 21 -4.88 1.39 13.11
CA THR A 21 -4.35 1.83 14.40
C THR A 21 -5.43 1.80 15.47
N GLU A 22 -6.61 2.36 15.19
CA GLU A 22 -7.74 2.40 16.13
C GLU A 22 -8.32 1.00 16.36
N LEU A 23 -8.45 0.19 15.31
CA LEU A 23 -8.95 -1.18 15.40
C LEU A 23 -8.02 -2.06 16.24
N ALA A 24 -6.71 -1.99 15.98
CA ALA A 24 -5.70 -2.72 16.76
C ALA A 24 -5.72 -2.30 18.23
N THR A 25 -5.79 -0.99 18.52
CA THR A 25 -5.89 -0.46 19.88
C THR A 25 -7.13 -1.00 20.60
N ALA A 26 -8.29 -0.96 19.95
CA ALA A 26 -9.54 -1.47 20.54
C ALA A 26 -9.52 -2.98 20.79
N VAL A 27 -8.83 -3.75 19.93
CA VAL A 27 -8.65 -5.20 20.15
C VAL A 27 -7.68 -5.47 21.30
N CYS A 28 -6.55 -4.76 21.35
CA CYS A 28 -5.58 -4.89 22.45
C CYS A 28 -6.20 -4.55 23.81
N GLU A 29 -7.03 -3.49 23.88
CA GLU A 29 -7.78 -3.14 25.10
C GLU A 29 -8.68 -4.30 25.57
N LYS A 30 -9.40 -4.95 24.63
CA LYS A 30 -10.24 -6.12 24.96
C LYS A 30 -9.43 -7.33 25.43
N LEU A 31 -8.20 -7.47 24.97
CA LEU A 31 -7.27 -8.53 25.37
C LEU A 31 -6.52 -8.19 26.68
N GLY A 32 -6.63 -6.97 27.17
CA GLY A 32 -5.92 -6.49 28.35
C GLY A 32 -4.42 -6.29 28.15
N VAL A 33 -4.01 -5.93 26.93
CA VAL A 33 -2.63 -5.63 26.54
C VAL A 33 -2.57 -4.23 25.90
N GLU A 34 -1.38 -3.64 25.86
CA GLU A 34 -1.14 -2.38 25.15
C GLU A 34 -0.46 -2.67 23.81
N PRO A 35 -0.88 -2.02 22.70
CA PRO A 35 -0.21 -2.16 21.41
C PRO A 35 1.10 -1.38 21.39
N ASP A 36 2.14 -2.00 20.86
CA ASP A 36 3.39 -1.36 20.47
C ASP A 36 3.47 -1.36 18.94
N PHE A 37 3.33 -0.18 18.33
CA PHE A 37 3.30 -0.03 16.89
C PHE A 37 4.71 0.10 16.32
N VAL A 38 5.20 -0.96 15.70
CA VAL A 38 6.54 -1.05 15.12
C VAL A 38 6.47 -0.80 13.63
N GLU A 39 7.17 0.23 13.14
CA GLU A 39 7.34 0.45 11.70
C GLU A 39 8.34 -0.56 11.14
N ILE A 40 7.98 -1.22 10.04
CA ILE A 40 8.79 -2.25 9.38
C ILE A 40 8.98 -1.94 7.90
N ASN A 41 9.91 -2.63 7.26
CA ASN A 41 9.95 -2.70 5.81
C ASN A 41 8.92 -3.74 5.33
N TRP A 42 8.01 -3.33 4.42
CA TRP A 42 6.93 -4.21 3.97
C TRP A 42 7.41 -5.47 3.27
N ASP A 43 8.51 -5.39 2.55
CA ASP A 43 9.12 -6.54 1.87
C ASP A 43 9.57 -7.65 2.84
N THR A 44 9.96 -7.28 4.07
CA THR A 44 10.42 -8.23 5.09
C THR A 44 9.36 -8.62 6.12
N LYS A 45 8.09 -8.26 5.94
CA LYS A 45 7.01 -8.45 6.92
C LYS A 45 6.86 -9.86 7.46
N ILE A 46 6.97 -10.88 6.60
CA ILE A 46 6.89 -12.29 7.03
C ILE A 46 8.15 -12.70 7.78
N VAL A 47 9.31 -12.23 7.37
CA VAL A 47 10.59 -12.49 8.08
C VAL A 47 10.54 -11.90 9.49
N GLU A 48 10.01 -10.68 9.65
CA GLU A 48 9.84 -10.04 10.96
C GLU A 48 8.87 -10.83 11.87
N LEU A 49 7.78 -11.34 11.29
CA LEU A 49 6.81 -12.16 12.01
C LEU A 49 7.43 -13.50 12.44
N ASP A 50 8.14 -14.19 11.56
CA ASP A 50 8.78 -15.47 11.83
C ASP A 50 9.91 -15.34 12.87
N ALA A 51 10.68 -14.26 12.80
CA ALA A 51 11.73 -13.93 13.77
C ALA A 51 11.16 -13.52 15.14
N LYS A 52 9.85 -13.29 15.24
CA LYS A 52 9.16 -12.79 16.45
C LYS A 52 9.68 -11.43 16.91
N SER A 53 10.16 -10.60 15.99
CA SER A 53 10.41 -9.18 16.24
C SER A 53 9.12 -8.37 16.30
N ILE A 54 8.06 -8.90 15.71
CA ILE A 54 6.67 -8.46 15.84
C ILE A 54 5.75 -9.65 16.12
N ASP A 55 4.62 -9.42 16.80
CA ASP A 55 3.63 -10.45 17.12
C ASP A 55 2.55 -10.59 16.05
N CYS A 56 2.28 -9.52 15.30
CA CYS A 56 1.32 -9.53 14.18
C CYS A 56 1.63 -8.43 13.17
N ILE A 57 1.08 -8.60 11.96
CA ILE A 57 1.07 -7.59 10.90
C ILE A 57 -0.35 -7.04 10.82
N TRP A 58 -0.51 -5.71 10.97
CA TRP A 58 -1.82 -5.05 10.93
C TRP A 58 -1.72 -3.72 10.19
N ASN A 59 -1.99 -3.74 8.89
CA ASN A 59 -1.71 -2.60 8.00
C ASN A 59 -2.50 -2.68 6.68
N GLY A 60 -3.79 -3.03 6.73
CA GLY A 60 -4.59 -3.18 5.50
C GLY A 60 -4.07 -4.26 4.55
N MET A 61 -3.35 -5.25 5.07
CA MET A 61 -2.65 -6.24 4.26
C MET A 61 -3.60 -7.03 3.37
N THR A 62 -3.30 -7.09 2.07
CA THR A 62 -4.06 -7.88 1.11
C THR A 62 -3.91 -9.38 1.40
N LEU A 63 -5.04 -10.07 1.49
CA LEU A 63 -5.13 -11.50 1.78
C LEU A 63 -4.90 -12.28 0.49
N THR A 64 -3.63 -12.61 0.19
CA THR A 64 -3.24 -13.45 -0.94
C THR A 64 -3.07 -14.91 -0.52
N ASP A 65 -3.06 -15.85 -1.48
CA ASP A 65 -2.78 -17.26 -1.20
C ASP A 65 -1.39 -17.43 -0.61
N GLU A 66 -0.41 -16.63 -1.03
CA GLU A 66 0.94 -16.62 -0.49
C GLU A 66 0.97 -16.21 0.99
N ILE A 67 0.31 -15.12 1.34
CA ILE A 67 0.22 -14.66 2.74
C ILE A 67 -0.48 -15.71 3.60
N GLN A 68 -1.57 -16.30 3.13
CA GLN A 68 -2.31 -17.34 3.85
C GLN A 68 -1.50 -18.64 4.02
N ALA A 69 -0.56 -18.92 3.12
CA ALA A 69 0.33 -20.07 3.24
C ALA A 69 1.44 -19.84 4.28
N ASN A 70 1.82 -18.59 4.54
CA ASN A 70 2.95 -18.23 5.40
C ASN A 70 2.54 -17.68 6.78
N ALA A 71 1.27 -17.28 6.97
CA ALA A 71 0.80 -16.72 8.23
C ALA A 71 -0.64 -17.13 8.55
N ALA A 72 -0.97 -17.19 9.84
CA ALA A 72 -2.34 -17.34 10.29
C ALA A 72 -3.08 -16.00 10.12
N CYS A 73 -4.10 -15.98 9.26
CA CYS A 73 -4.82 -14.76 8.92
C CYS A 73 -6.20 -14.71 9.59
N THR A 74 -6.66 -13.51 9.91
CA THR A 74 -8.04 -13.26 10.31
C THR A 74 -8.98 -13.34 9.10
N LYS A 75 -10.28 -13.21 9.33
CA LYS A 75 -11.22 -12.93 8.25
C LYS A 75 -10.95 -11.55 7.67
N ALA A 76 -11.17 -11.38 6.37
CA ALA A 76 -11.13 -10.06 5.75
C ALA A 76 -12.17 -9.13 6.41
N TYR A 77 -11.74 -7.92 6.77
CA TYR A 77 -12.57 -6.91 7.42
C TYR A 77 -12.84 -5.69 6.52
N ALA A 78 -12.10 -5.56 5.42
CA ALA A 78 -12.28 -4.53 4.42
C ALA A 78 -12.12 -5.13 3.01
N LYS A 79 -12.67 -4.43 2.00
CA LYS A 79 -12.41 -4.74 0.58
C LYS A 79 -11.41 -3.73 0.05
N ASN A 80 -10.48 -4.21 -0.75
CA ASN A 80 -9.49 -3.41 -1.45
C ASN A 80 -9.32 -3.92 -2.89
N ALA A 81 -8.61 -3.16 -3.71
CA ALA A 81 -8.19 -3.54 -5.05
C ALA A 81 -6.84 -2.91 -5.35
N GLN A 82 -6.09 -3.49 -6.28
CA GLN A 82 -4.94 -2.82 -6.87
C GLN A 82 -5.41 -1.94 -8.02
N VAL A 83 -4.93 -0.70 -8.08
CA VAL A 83 -5.31 0.28 -9.11
C VAL A 83 -4.07 0.91 -9.72
N VAL A 84 -4.21 1.35 -10.96
CA VAL A 84 -3.22 2.18 -11.65
C VAL A 84 -3.53 3.64 -11.35
N VAL A 85 -2.52 4.37 -10.88
CA VAL A 85 -2.59 5.82 -10.66
C VAL A 85 -1.62 6.50 -11.62
N MET A 86 -2.12 7.52 -12.31
CA MET A 86 -1.36 8.32 -13.26
C MET A 86 -1.68 9.82 -13.09
N LYS A 87 -1.01 10.68 -13.85
CA LYS A 87 -1.45 12.07 -13.97
C LYS A 87 -2.83 12.14 -14.60
N SER A 88 -3.68 13.03 -14.13
CA SER A 88 -5.09 13.17 -14.58
C SER A 88 -5.23 13.55 -16.04
N ASP A 89 -4.20 14.08 -16.67
CA ASP A 89 -4.12 14.44 -18.09
C ASP A 89 -3.42 13.38 -18.95
N ALA A 90 -3.04 12.25 -18.38
CA ALA A 90 -2.41 11.15 -19.11
C ALA A 90 -3.45 10.37 -19.95
N ASP A 91 -3.06 10.00 -21.16
CA ASP A 91 -3.85 9.10 -21.99
C ASP A 91 -3.65 7.65 -21.50
N TYR A 92 -4.71 7.03 -21.00
CA TYR A 92 -4.69 5.65 -20.51
C TYR A 92 -5.99 4.92 -20.86
N SER A 93 -5.86 3.74 -21.41
CA SER A 93 -7.00 2.88 -21.78
C SER A 93 -6.88 1.48 -21.17
N SER A 94 -5.66 0.99 -21.01
CA SER A 94 -5.36 -0.34 -20.47
C SER A 94 -3.91 -0.43 -20.03
N THR A 95 -3.55 -1.53 -19.33
CA THR A 95 -2.18 -1.83 -18.92
C THR A 95 -1.20 -1.92 -20.09
N ALA A 96 -1.68 -2.18 -21.31
CA ALA A 96 -0.85 -2.20 -22.53
C ALA A 96 -0.20 -0.84 -22.85
N ASP A 97 -0.81 0.26 -22.40
CA ASP A 97 -0.25 1.62 -22.60
C ASP A 97 0.97 1.88 -21.71
N LEU A 98 1.21 0.99 -20.73
CA LEU A 98 2.32 1.09 -19.77
C LEU A 98 3.54 0.24 -20.16
N VAL A 99 3.51 -0.47 -21.27
CA VAL A 99 4.67 -1.22 -21.77
C VAL A 99 5.83 -0.25 -22.05
N GLY A 100 6.99 -0.52 -21.43
CA GLY A 100 8.20 0.32 -21.51
C GLY A 100 8.08 1.69 -20.83
N LYS A 101 7.04 1.89 -20.00
CA LYS A 101 6.89 3.06 -19.13
C LYS A 101 7.46 2.77 -17.74
N THR A 102 7.84 3.82 -17.03
CA THR A 102 8.28 3.67 -15.64
C THR A 102 7.07 3.49 -14.73
N VAL A 103 6.96 2.30 -14.11
CA VAL A 103 5.87 1.95 -13.18
C VAL A 103 6.44 1.66 -11.81
N VAL A 104 5.86 2.25 -10.77
CA VAL A 104 6.31 2.10 -9.37
C VAL A 104 5.26 1.39 -8.52
N ALA A 105 5.73 0.61 -7.56
CA ALA A 105 4.92 0.03 -6.48
C ALA A 105 5.77 -0.15 -5.21
N GLU A 106 5.13 -0.34 -4.08
CA GLU A 106 5.81 -0.71 -2.83
C GLU A 106 6.36 -2.13 -2.93
N ALA A 107 7.63 -2.31 -2.54
CA ALA A 107 8.28 -3.62 -2.53
C ALA A 107 7.53 -4.63 -1.63
N GLY A 108 7.35 -5.85 -2.09
CA GLY A 108 6.63 -6.91 -1.37
C GLY A 108 5.11 -6.67 -1.23
N SER A 109 4.55 -5.70 -1.94
CA SER A 109 3.11 -5.41 -1.92
C SER A 109 2.32 -6.22 -2.94
N ALA A 110 0.99 -6.23 -2.79
CA ALA A 110 0.10 -6.78 -3.80
C ALA A 110 0.14 -5.97 -5.11
N GLY A 111 0.53 -4.69 -5.06
CA GLY A 111 0.76 -3.86 -6.24
C GLY A 111 1.96 -4.34 -7.05
N GLU A 112 3.07 -4.67 -6.39
CA GLU A 112 4.21 -5.30 -7.06
C GLU A 112 3.83 -6.62 -7.71
N SER A 113 3.13 -7.50 -6.99
CA SER A 113 2.66 -8.77 -7.55
C SER A 113 1.76 -8.56 -8.76
N ALA A 114 0.85 -7.58 -8.70
CA ALA A 114 -0.02 -7.24 -9.83
C ALA A 114 0.77 -6.78 -11.07
N ILE A 115 1.89 -6.05 -10.88
CA ILE A 115 2.77 -5.67 -11.99
C ILE A 115 3.45 -6.92 -12.59
N GLN A 116 3.92 -7.83 -11.76
CA GLN A 116 4.64 -9.03 -12.20
C GLN A 116 3.73 -10.04 -12.91
N ASP A 117 2.46 -10.14 -12.47
CA ASP A 117 1.49 -11.12 -12.97
C ASP A 117 0.72 -10.64 -14.21
N ASP A 118 0.64 -9.33 -14.47
CA ASP A 118 -0.03 -8.79 -15.65
C ASP A 118 0.88 -8.88 -16.89
N GLU A 119 0.35 -9.38 -18.01
CA GLU A 119 1.09 -9.62 -19.25
C GLU A 119 1.73 -8.33 -19.81
N SER A 120 1.08 -7.19 -19.64
CA SER A 120 1.54 -5.89 -20.15
C SER A 120 2.41 -5.16 -19.12
N LEU A 121 1.97 -5.09 -17.85
CA LEU A 121 2.70 -4.40 -16.79
C LEU A 121 4.06 -5.05 -16.51
N SER A 122 4.18 -6.37 -16.67
CA SER A 122 5.47 -7.07 -16.54
C SER A 122 6.51 -6.65 -17.58
N GLN A 123 6.09 -5.94 -18.62
CA GLN A 123 6.97 -5.35 -19.65
C GLN A 123 7.26 -3.85 -19.40
N ALA A 124 6.80 -3.29 -18.30
CA ALA A 124 7.16 -1.93 -17.87
C ALA A 124 8.54 -1.90 -17.22
N ASP A 125 9.13 -0.70 -17.15
CA ASP A 125 10.34 -0.46 -16.37
C ASP A 125 9.93 -0.29 -14.89
N TYR A 126 9.87 -1.42 -14.16
CA TYR A 126 9.44 -1.44 -12.76
C TYR A 126 10.51 -0.89 -11.83
N VAL A 127 10.10 -0.01 -10.91
CA VAL A 127 10.94 0.52 -9.83
C VAL A 127 10.22 0.39 -8.49
N SER A 128 10.83 -0.34 -7.55
CA SER A 128 10.27 -0.52 -6.20
C SER A 128 10.45 0.71 -5.32
N LYS A 129 9.49 0.92 -4.42
CA LYS A 129 9.50 1.96 -3.38
C LYS A 129 9.34 1.34 -2.00
N SER A 130 9.69 2.09 -0.97
CA SER A 130 9.61 1.61 0.42
C SER A 130 8.19 1.65 0.97
N VAL A 131 7.37 2.61 0.53
CA VAL A 131 5.98 2.80 0.94
C VAL A 131 5.13 3.29 -0.24
N GLN A 132 3.82 3.05 -0.20
CA GLN A 132 2.91 3.42 -1.30
C GLN A 132 2.82 4.94 -1.53
N THR A 133 2.97 5.75 -0.49
CA THR A 133 2.97 7.22 -0.61
C THR A 133 4.13 7.74 -1.45
N ASP A 134 5.29 7.08 -1.41
CA ASP A 134 6.42 7.42 -2.28
C ASP A 134 6.07 7.22 -3.76
N CYS A 135 5.25 6.20 -4.05
CA CYS A 135 4.77 5.96 -5.42
C CYS A 135 3.93 7.12 -5.94
N LEU A 136 3.02 7.69 -5.11
CA LEU A 136 2.24 8.87 -5.48
C LEU A 136 3.15 10.09 -5.72
N MET A 137 4.16 10.30 -4.89
CA MET A 137 5.12 11.40 -5.06
C MET A 137 5.88 11.29 -6.38
N GLU A 138 6.32 10.10 -6.77
CA GLU A 138 7.04 9.88 -8.04
C GLU A 138 6.16 10.20 -9.25
N VAL A 139 4.89 9.77 -9.25
CA VAL A 139 3.95 10.08 -10.34
C VAL A 139 3.64 11.57 -10.37
N ALA A 140 3.39 12.20 -9.22
CA ALA A 140 3.12 13.64 -9.13
C ALA A 140 4.30 14.48 -9.62
N ALA A 141 5.53 14.07 -9.28
CA ALA A 141 6.77 14.72 -9.74
C ALA A 141 7.07 14.46 -11.23
N GLY A 142 6.47 13.40 -11.83
CA GLY A 142 6.72 12.98 -13.21
C GLY A 142 8.02 12.21 -13.40
N THR A 143 8.54 11.62 -12.32
CA THR A 143 9.69 10.70 -12.34
C THR A 143 9.26 9.25 -12.61
N ALA A 144 7.96 8.96 -12.41
CA ALA A 144 7.30 7.74 -12.85
C ALA A 144 6.08 8.10 -13.71
N ASP A 145 5.76 7.25 -14.68
CA ASP A 145 4.57 7.39 -15.52
C ASP A 145 3.31 6.92 -14.80
N ALA A 146 3.42 5.86 -14.01
CA ALA A 146 2.30 5.27 -13.26
C ALA A 146 2.74 4.64 -11.95
N ALA A 147 1.80 4.49 -11.02
CA ALA A 147 1.93 3.69 -9.81
C ALA A 147 0.86 2.60 -9.78
N VAL A 148 1.20 1.43 -9.23
CA VAL A 148 0.21 0.39 -8.89
C VAL A 148 0.18 0.27 -7.38
N LEU A 149 -0.99 0.55 -6.79
CA LEU A 149 -1.15 0.63 -5.33
C LEU A 149 -2.59 0.37 -4.90
N ASP A 150 -2.81 0.38 -3.60
CA ASP A 150 -4.11 0.11 -3.01
C ASP A 150 -5.15 1.18 -3.31
N LEU A 151 -6.33 0.76 -3.79
CA LEU A 151 -7.47 1.64 -4.00
C LEU A 151 -7.84 2.44 -2.75
N THR A 152 -7.72 1.82 -1.57
CA THR A 152 -8.01 2.47 -0.29
C THR A 152 -7.12 3.68 -0.08
N LEU A 153 -5.81 3.56 -0.30
CA LEU A 153 -4.87 4.68 -0.21
C LEU A 153 -5.13 5.71 -1.33
N ALA A 154 -5.28 5.26 -2.58
CA ALA A 154 -5.53 6.15 -3.70
C ALA A 154 -6.77 7.02 -3.47
N THR A 155 -7.86 6.42 -2.99
CA THR A 155 -9.13 7.14 -2.73
C THR A 155 -9.01 8.14 -1.58
N ALA A 156 -8.16 7.87 -0.59
CA ALA A 156 -7.94 8.77 0.54
C ALA A 156 -7.05 9.97 0.16
N MET A 157 -6.05 9.75 -0.68
CA MET A 157 -5.00 10.74 -0.94
C MET A 157 -5.15 11.51 -2.25
N ILE A 158 -5.93 11.00 -3.22
CA ILE A 158 -6.11 11.63 -4.53
C ILE A 158 -7.46 12.35 -4.57
N GLY A 159 -7.46 13.61 -5.00
CA GLY A 159 -8.68 14.40 -5.19
C GLY A 159 -8.49 15.88 -4.97
N GLU A 160 -9.55 16.63 -5.21
CA GLU A 160 -9.56 18.08 -5.02
C GLU A 160 -9.25 18.45 -3.55
N GLY A 161 -8.32 19.33 -3.34
CA GLY A 161 -7.90 19.79 -2.01
C GLY A 161 -6.82 18.92 -1.35
N THR A 162 -6.34 17.87 -2.01
CA THR A 162 -5.19 17.08 -1.57
C THR A 162 -3.91 17.47 -2.30
N ASP A 163 -2.76 17.02 -1.79
CA ASP A 163 -1.45 17.21 -2.44
C ASP A 163 -1.34 16.50 -3.80
N TYR A 164 -2.24 15.55 -4.08
CA TYR A 164 -2.28 14.74 -5.30
C TYR A 164 -3.52 15.03 -6.18
N ALA A 165 -4.04 16.26 -6.16
CA ALA A 165 -5.19 16.67 -6.97
C ALA A 165 -4.94 16.57 -8.48
N ASN A 166 -3.68 16.48 -8.91
CA ASN A 166 -3.28 16.32 -10.31
C ASN A 166 -3.15 14.86 -10.75
N LEU A 167 -3.45 13.91 -9.87
CA LEU A 167 -3.46 12.48 -10.17
C LEU A 167 -4.89 11.96 -10.36
N ALA A 168 -5.01 10.81 -11.02
CA ALA A 168 -6.26 10.06 -11.22
C ALA A 168 -6.02 8.55 -11.07
N ILE A 169 -7.12 7.84 -10.72
CA ILE A 169 -7.18 6.38 -10.65
C ILE A 169 -7.74 5.84 -11.96
#